data_1d8eda7ef63fd0e83471befc97ef1094
#
_entry.id   1d8eda7ef63fd0e83471befc97ef1094
#
_cell.length_a   1.000
_cell.length_b   1.000
_cell.length_c   1.000
_cell.angle_alpha   90.00
_cell.angle_beta   90.00
_cell.angle_gamma   90.00
#
_symmetry.space_group_name_H-M   'P 1'
#
loop_
_entity.id
_entity.type
_entity.pdbx_description
1 polymer ?
#
loop_
_entity_poly.entity_id
_entity_poly.type
_entity_poly.pdbx_seq_one_letter_code
_entity_poly.pdbx_strand_id
1 'polypeptide(L)'
;RATHVYKALLQQNLIQSSSVLQPEAIDEIHLSLAHDPKYLAQAKRDIEEGLKTLTTGDTSVSQDSWSVALRASGSACLAVKEVFSGKLTRAFCASRPPGHHATAAKGMGFCIFNHVALAARYAQKKYGVGKVLIVDWDVHHGNGTQDIFYEDETVFFMSSHQSPWYPGSGRTEETGTGNGLGYTLNFPFPAGSGRKEILELAFAEKLSTKMNGFKPELIIISAGFDSRIGDPLGQFNLTDKDF
;
A
#
# COMPACT_ATOMS: atom_id res chain seq x y z
N ARG A 1 -5.44 13.39 -10.45
CA ARG A 1 -6.30 12.55 -9.59
C ARG A 1 -6.34 13.07 -8.15
N ALA A 2 -5.22 13.20 -7.41
CA ALA A 2 -5.22 13.66 -6.01
C ALA A 2 -5.99 14.98 -5.81
N THR A 3 -5.79 15.97 -6.67
CA THR A 3 -6.54 17.25 -6.65
C THR A 3 -8.05 17.05 -6.80
N HIS A 4 -8.50 16.10 -7.61
CA HIS A 4 -9.93 15.81 -7.78
C HIS A 4 -10.51 15.14 -6.55
N VAL A 5 -9.78 14.17 -5.95
CA VAL A 5 -10.17 13.54 -4.69
C VAL A 5 -10.31 14.60 -3.60
N TYR A 6 -9.32 15.47 -3.44
CA TYR A 6 -9.36 16.57 -2.46
C TYR A 6 -10.58 17.48 -2.65
N LYS A 7 -10.83 17.93 -3.90
CA LYS A 7 -11.98 18.78 -4.21
C LYS A 7 -13.31 18.07 -3.91
N ALA A 8 -13.42 16.79 -4.27
CA ALA A 8 -14.62 16.00 -4.01
C ALA A 8 -14.88 15.85 -2.49
N LEU A 9 -13.85 15.57 -1.70
CA LEU A 9 -13.96 15.46 -0.24
C LEU A 9 -14.44 16.79 0.41
N LEU A 10 -13.93 17.93 -0.07
CA LEU A 10 -14.40 19.25 0.38
C LEU A 10 -15.85 19.52 -0.03
N GLN A 11 -16.20 19.27 -1.30
CA GLN A 11 -17.55 19.50 -1.83
C GLN A 11 -18.63 18.64 -1.12
N GLN A 12 -18.24 17.45 -0.72
CA GLN A 12 -19.12 16.52 0.02
C GLN A 12 -19.13 16.79 1.54
N ASN A 13 -18.42 17.82 2.01
CA ASN A 13 -18.26 18.14 3.44
C ASN A 13 -17.68 16.98 4.28
N LEU A 14 -16.92 16.09 3.67
CA LEU A 14 -16.26 14.96 4.34
C LEU A 14 -14.99 15.38 5.06
N ILE A 15 -14.38 16.48 4.65
CA ILE A 15 -13.23 17.12 5.30
C ILE A 15 -13.42 18.64 5.36
N GLN A 16 -12.72 19.28 6.31
CA GLN A 16 -12.55 20.74 6.34
C GLN A 16 -11.14 21.07 5.86
N SER A 17 -10.96 22.26 5.27
CA SER A 17 -9.62 22.70 4.82
C SER A 17 -8.60 22.70 5.96
N SER A 18 -9.03 23.00 7.19
CA SER A 18 -8.20 22.98 8.40
C SER A 18 -7.76 21.57 8.83
N SER A 19 -8.43 20.52 8.36
CA SER A 19 -8.04 19.14 8.65
C SER A 19 -7.06 18.53 7.65
N VAL A 20 -6.64 19.32 6.64
CA VAL A 20 -5.72 18.88 5.60
C VAL A 20 -4.27 19.19 6.00
N LEU A 21 -3.51 18.16 6.21
CA LEU A 21 -2.09 18.28 6.52
C LEU A 21 -1.25 18.29 5.23
N GLN A 22 -0.22 19.11 5.22
CA GLN A 22 0.75 19.16 4.11
C GLN A 22 1.96 18.31 4.47
N PRO A 23 2.21 17.20 3.78
CA PRO A 23 3.35 16.34 4.08
C PRO A 23 4.64 16.96 3.57
N GLU A 24 5.68 16.85 4.35
CA GLU A 24 7.06 17.03 3.91
C GLU A 24 7.57 15.75 3.23
N ALA A 25 8.64 15.85 2.46
CA ALA A 25 9.34 14.69 1.95
C ALA A 25 9.90 13.87 3.13
N ILE A 26 9.81 12.54 3.03
CA ILE A 26 10.50 11.68 4.00
C ILE A 26 12.02 11.87 3.85
N ASP A 27 12.74 11.82 4.94
CA ASP A 27 14.21 11.76 4.90
C ASP A 27 14.64 10.46 4.19
N GLU A 28 15.52 10.57 3.19
CA GLU A 28 15.97 9.43 2.38
C GLU A 28 16.56 8.29 3.22
N ILE A 29 17.12 8.57 4.39
CA ILE A 29 17.62 7.54 5.30
C ILE A 29 16.54 6.56 5.76
N HIS A 30 15.28 7.00 5.80
CA HIS A 30 14.17 6.15 6.19
C HIS A 30 13.72 5.20 5.08
N LEU A 31 14.10 5.45 3.81
CA LEU A 31 13.75 4.56 2.71
C LEU A 31 14.35 3.16 2.89
N SER A 32 15.53 3.07 3.51
CA SER A 32 16.18 1.80 3.82
C SER A 32 15.46 0.94 4.88
N LEU A 33 14.38 1.46 5.48
CA LEU A 33 13.49 0.65 6.33
C LEU A 33 12.71 -0.42 5.54
N ALA A 34 12.50 -0.18 4.24
CA ALA A 34 11.73 -1.09 3.38
C ALA A 34 12.42 -1.40 2.04
N HIS A 35 13.46 -0.65 1.67
CA HIS A 35 14.10 -0.78 0.36
C HIS A 35 15.60 -0.99 0.47
N ASP A 36 16.14 -1.83 -0.43
CA ASP A 36 17.57 -2.07 -0.58
C ASP A 36 18.29 -0.77 -1.02
N PRO A 37 19.39 -0.38 -0.35
CA PRO A 37 20.19 0.77 -0.74
C PRO A 37 20.68 0.73 -2.19
N LYS A 38 20.96 -0.45 -2.76
CA LYS A 38 21.34 -0.60 -4.17
C LYS A 38 20.21 -0.23 -5.11
N TYR A 39 18.98 -0.67 -4.78
CA TYR A 39 17.79 -0.28 -5.53
C TYR A 39 17.57 1.24 -5.48
N LEU A 40 17.63 1.83 -4.28
CA LEU A 40 17.45 3.27 -4.09
C LEU A 40 18.47 4.07 -4.91
N ALA A 41 19.73 3.69 -4.88
CA ALA A 41 20.78 4.34 -5.66
C ALA A 41 20.57 4.19 -7.17
N GLN A 42 20.09 3.03 -7.64
CA GLN A 42 19.79 2.81 -9.05
C GLN A 42 18.58 3.61 -9.51
N ALA A 43 17.46 3.55 -8.77
CA ALA A 43 16.24 4.29 -9.11
C ALA A 43 16.47 5.82 -9.13
N LYS A 44 17.30 6.32 -8.22
CA LYS A 44 17.68 7.73 -8.18
C LYS A 44 18.48 8.13 -9.41
N ARG A 45 19.49 7.33 -9.79
CA ARG A 45 20.29 7.55 -11.02
C ARG A 45 19.41 7.54 -12.27
N ASP A 46 18.54 6.54 -12.41
CA ASP A 46 17.64 6.42 -13.56
C ASP A 46 16.83 7.71 -13.77
N ILE A 47 16.33 8.28 -12.67
CA ILE A 47 15.53 9.51 -12.69
C ILE A 47 16.42 10.75 -12.99
N GLU A 48 17.58 10.87 -12.35
CA GLU A 48 18.52 11.97 -12.55
C GLU A 48 19.10 12.01 -13.96
N GLU A 49 19.34 10.85 -14.57
CA GLU A 49 19.78 10.69 -15.97
C GLU A 49 18.65 10.91 -16.99
N GLY A 50 17.41 11.10 -16.51
CA GLY A 50 16.24 11.43 -17.35
C GLY A 50 15.67 10.24 -18.11
N LEU A 51 15.87 9.01 -17.60
CA LEU A 51 15.22 7.84 -18.17
C LEU A 51 13.70 7.98 -18.09
N LYS A 52 12.99 7.31 -19.00
CA LYS A 52 11.52 7.31 -19.04
C LYS A 52 10.90 6.19 -18.20
N THR A 53 11.71 5.20 -17.87
CA THR A 53 11.29 4.00 -17.11
C THR A 53 12.44 3.56 -16.23
N LEU A 54 12.14 3.10 -15.01
CA LEU A 54 13.15 2.52 -14.13
C LEU A 54 13.77 1.27 -14.75
N THR A 55 15.09 1.16 -14.68
CA THR A 55 15.82 -0.03 -15.19
C THR A 55 15.55 -1.29 -14.36
N THR A 56 15.04 -1.12 -13.13
CA THR A 56 14.71 -2.22 -12.22
C THR A 56 13.32 -2.81 -12.45
N GLY A 57 12.47 -2.19 -13.28
CA GLY A 57 11.10 -2.65 -13.52
C GLY A 57 10.42 -1.92 -14.66
N ASP A 58 9.09 -1.81 -14.60
CA ASP A 58 8.22 -1.24 -15.63
C ASP A 58 7.63 0.13 -15.27
N THR A 59 8.06 0.72 -14.15
CA THR A 59 7.53 2.01 -13.70
C THR A 59 8.05 3.17 -14.54
N SER A 60 7.14 3.87 -15.20
CA SER A 60 7.44 5.11 -15.90
C SER A 60 7.78 6.24 -14.92
N VAL A 61 8.82 7.01 -15.24
CA VAL A 61 9.34 8.09 -14.39
C VAL A 61 9.61 9.38 -15.17
N SER A 62 9.73 10.47 -14.45
CA SER A 62 10.15 11.79 -14.91
C SER A 62 11.14 12.38 -13.91
N GLN A 63 11.75 13.51 -14.22
CA GLN A 63 12.72 14.17 -13.34
C GLN A 63 12.16 14.49 -11.94
N ASP A 64 10.83 14.74 -11.83
CA ASP A 64 10.20 15.04 -10.54
C ASP A 64 9.81 13.80 -9.74
N SER A 65 9.90 12.61 -10.34
CA SER A 65 9.35 11.37 -9.74
C SER A 65 9.97 11.02 -8.40
N TRP A 66 11.27 11.27 -8.21
CA TRP A 66 11.94 11.04 -6.94
C TRP A 66 11.36 11.91 -5.82
N SER A 67 11.32 13.22 -6.02
CA SER A 67 10.82 14.16 -5.02
C SER A 67 9.35 13.95 -4.69
N VAL A 68 8.55 13.61 -5.69
CA VAL A 68 7.11 13.31 -5.52
C VAL A 68 6.92 12.01 -4.73
N ALA A 69 7.71 10.97 -5.02
CA ALA A 69 7.67 9.70 -4.28
C ALA A 69 8.11 9.86 -2.81
N LEU A 70 9.15 10.68 -2.54
CA LEU A 70 9.56 11.04 -1.18
C LEU A 70 8.42 11.71 -0.41
N ARG A 71 7.69 12.63 -1.03
CA ARG A 71 6.56 13.31 -0.40
C ARG A 71 5.38 12.37 -0.17
N ALA A 72 5.12 11.43 -1.09
CA ALA A 72 4.10 10.42 -0.91
C ALA A 72 4.41 9.49 0.27
N SER A 73 5.66 9.06 0.42
CA SER A 73 6.12 8.30 1.59
C SER A 73 6.05 9.13 2.87
N GLY A 74 6.41 10.41 2.79
CA GLY A 74 6.29 11.36 3.90
C GLY A 74 4.86 11.53 4.39
N SER A 75 3.86 11.48 3.49
CA SER A 75 2.45 11.54 3.88
C SER A 75 2.02 10.33 4.72
N ALA A 76 2.48 9.14 4.37
CA ALA A 76 2.17 7.93 5.11
C ALA A 76 2.83 7.93 6.50
N CYS A 77 4.08 8.36 6.61
CA CYS A 77 4.77 8.52 7.90
C CYS A 77 4.16 9.64 8.76
N LEU A 78 3.72 10.75 8.16
CA LEU A 78 3.00 11.81 8.86
C LEU A 78 1.67 11.29 9.43
N ALA A 79 0.92 10.51 8.67
CA ALA A 79 -0.31 9.88 9.15
C ALA A 79 -0.05 9.02 10.40
N VAL A 80 0.98 8.18 10.38
CA VAL A 80 1.43 7.41 11.56
C VAL A 80 1.76 8.33 12.73
N LYS A 81 2.55 9.38 12.50
CA LYS A 81 2.94 10.34 13.53
C LYS A 81 1.72 10.99 14.19
N GLU A 82 0.76 11.46 13.41
CA GLU A 82 -0.40 12.17 13.94
C GLU A 82 -1.37 11.23 14.69
N VAL A 83 -1.46 9.96 14.27
CA VAL A 83 -2.24 8.93 14.98
C VAL A 83 -1.57 8.59 16.32
N PHE A 84 -0.27 8.30 16.35
CA PHE A 84 0.43 7.93 17.58
C PHE A 84 0.70 9.12 18.52
N SER A 85 0.61 10.35 18.05
CA SER A 85 0.58 11.53 18.93
C SER A 85 -0.76 11.76 19.64
N GLY A 86 -1.77 10.96 19.32
CA GLY A 86 -3.13 11.09 19.87
C GLY A 86 -3.96 12.21 19.28
N LYS A 87 -3.46 12.92 18.27
CA LYS A 87 -4.20 14.00 17.58
C LYS A 87 -5.29 13.47 16.66
N LEU A 88 -5.04 12.31 16.03
CA LEU A 88 -5.96 11.67 15.11
C LEU A 88 -6.17 10.21 15.52
N THR A 89 -7.35 9.68 15.26
CA THR A 89 -7.63 8.24 15.38
C THR A 89 -7.46 7.50 14.04
N ARG A 90 -7.50 8.24 12.95
CA ARG A 90 -7.36 7.73 11.57
C ARG A 90 -6.93 8.85 10.63
N ALA A 91 -6.28 8.49 9.54
CA ALA A 91 -5.85 9.42 8.50
C ALA A 91 -6.08 8.82 7.11
N PHE A 92 -6.31 9.67 6.12
CA PHE A 92 -6.41 9.30 4.71
C PHE A 92 -5.34 10.04 3.90
N CYS A 93 -4.48 9.30 3.21
CA CYS A 93 -3.40 9.84 2.39
C CYS A 93 -3.79 9.83 0.91
N ALA A 94 -4.27 10.97 0.39
CA ALA A 94 -4.55 11.14 -1.04
C ALA A 94 -3.26 11.44 -1.83
N SER A 95 -2.35 10.48 -1.90
CA SER A 95 -1.01 10.65 -2.48
C SER A 95 -0.80 9.90 -3.80
N ARG A 96 0.23 10.31 -4.54
CA ARG A 96 0.78 9.66 -5.73
C ARG A 96 2.30 9.82 -5.73
N PRO A 97 3.04 8.86 -6.37
CA PRO A 97 2.62 7.61 -7.02
C PRO A 97 2.03 6.59 -6.03
N PRO A 98 1.47 5.44 -6.52
CA PRO A 98 1.12 4.31 -5.66
C PRO A 98 2.37 3.63 -5.10
N GLY A 99 2.21 2.60 -4.23
CA GLY A 99 3.36 2.03 -3.55
C GLY A 99 3.38 0.50 -3.46
N HIS A 100 2.26 -0.18 -3.51
CA HIS A 100 2.11 -1.57 -3.10
C HIS A 100 2.84 -2.61 -3.99
N HIS A 101 3.19 -2.24 -5.22
CA HIS A 101 3.98 -3.10 -6.10
C HIS A 101 5.49 -2.96 -5.92
N ALA A 102 5.99 -1.87 -5.30
CA ALA A 102 7.42 -1.71 -5.08
C ALA A 102 7.93 -2.72 -4.05
N THR A 103 8.82 -3.61 -4.48
CA THR A 103 9.50 -4.57 -3.60
C THR A 103 10.67 -3.91 -2.89
N ALA A 104 11.39 -4.65 -2.06
CA ALA A 104 12.62 -4.13 -1.46
C ALA A 104 13.67 -3.71 -2.51
N ALA A 105 13.72 -4.41 -3.66
CA ALA A 105 14.77 -4.26 -4.66
C ALA A 105 14.29 -3.78 -6.05
N LYS A 106 13.00 -3.44 -6.21
CA LYS A 106 12.44 -3.19 -7.54
C LYS A 106 11.25 -2.23 -7.50
N GLY A 107 11.25 -1.23 -8.38
CA GLY A 107 10.08 -0.39 -8.65
C GLY A 107 9.30 -0.94 -9.84
N MET A 108 7.99 -1.19 -9.66
CA MET A 108 7.14 -1.72 -10.72
C MET A 108 5.68 -1.32 -10.49
N GLY A 109 4.80 -1.52 -11.49
CA GLY A 109 3.37 -1.24 -11.37
C GLY A 109 3.08 0.22 -10.99
N PHE A 110 3.73 1.18 -11.61
CA PHE A 110 3.68 2.62 -11.28
C PHE A 110 4.28 3.00 -9.92
N CYS A 111 4.78 2.04 -9.13
CA CYS A 111 5.31 2.26 -7.79
C CYS A 111 6.83 2.47 -7.83
N ILE A 112 7.32 3.41 -7.02
CA ILE A 112 8.75 3.65 -6.79
C ILE A 112 9.11 3.20 -5.38
N PHE A 113 8.40 3.68 -4.36
CA PHE A 113 8.58 3.27 -2.97
C PHE A 113 7.29 2.63 -2.43
N ASN A 114 7.45 1.69 -1.52
CA ASN A 114 6.32 1.06 -0.85
C ASN A 114 5.92 1.87 0.39
N HIS A 115 4.97 2.77 0.22
CA HIS A 115 4.56 3.72 1.26
C HIS A 115 3.97 3.06 2.49
N VAL A 116 3.18 1.98 2.34
CA VAL A 116 2.58 1.26 3.47
C VAL A 116 3.63 0.45 4.23
N ALA A 117 4.62 -0.12 3.53
CA ALA A 117 5.74 -0.80 4.16
C ALA A 117 6.61 0.17 4.95
N LEU A 118 6.92 1.34 4.38
CA LEU A 118 7.65 2.41 5.07
C LEU A 118 6.88 2.89 6.31
N ALA A 119 5.56 3.09 6.20
CA ALA A 119 4.72 3.49 7.33
C ALA A 119 4.71 2.44 8.44
N ALA A 120 4.59 1.16 8.11
CA ALA A 120 4.64 0.06 9.08
C ALA A 120 5.98 0.02 9.81
N ARG A 121 7.08 0.04 9.08
CA ARG A 121 8.43 0.05 9.65
C ARG A 121 8.71 1.32 10.47
N TYR A 122 8.22 2.46 10.02
CA TYR A 122 8.32 3.71 10.77
C TYR A 122 7.55 3.64 12.09
N ALA A 123 6.33 3.08 12.08
CA ALA A 123 5.54 2.87 13.29
C ALA A 123 6.26 1.95 14.29
N GLN A 124 6.79 0.84 13.82
CA GLN A 124 7.56 -0.10 14.62
C GLN A 124 8.80 0.57 15.23
N LYS A 125 9.60 1.24 14.40
CA LYS A 125 10.87 1.85 14.84
C LYS A 125 10.68 3.05 15.76
N LYS A 126 9.69 3.90 15.48
CA LYS A 126 9.51 5.18 16.18
C LYS A 126 8.60 5.08 17.41
N TYR A 127 7.61 4.19 17.36
CA TYR A 127 6.56 4.10 18.39
C TYR A 127 6.49 2.75 19.08
N GLY A 128 7.37 1.80 18.72
CA GLY A 128 7.43 0.48 19.35
C GLY A 128 6.23 -0.41 19.02
N VAL A 129 5.54 -0.15 17.91
CA VAL A 129 4.40 -0.96 17.47
C VAL A 129 4.84 -2.39 17.22
N GLY A 130 4.26 -3.34 17.94
CA GLY A 130 4.64 -4.75 17.84
C GLY A 130 4.00 -5.45 16.66
N LYS A 131 2.73 -5.16 16.36
CA LYS A 131 1.97 -5.88 15.34
C LYS A 131 1.20 -4.93 14.42
N VAL A 132 1.45 -5.06 13.11
CA VAL A 132 0.80 -4.26 12.07
C VAL A 132 0.01 -5.16 11.13
N LEU A 133 -1.25 -4.81 10.86
CA LEU A 133 -2.03 -5.37 9.77
C LEU A 133 -1.93 -4.44 8.56
N ILE A 134 -1.51 -4.97 7.41
CA ILE A 134 -1.62 -4.28 6.12
C ILE A 134 -2.69 -4.99 5.30
N VAL A 135 -3.74 -4.25 4.94
CA VAL A 135 -4.81 -4.70 4.06
C VAL A 135 -4.65 -4.05 2.70
N ASP A 136 -4.73 -4.84 1.65
CA ASP A 136 -4.67 -4.38 0.28
C ASP A 136 -5.95 -4.83 -0.46
N TRP A 137 -6.79 -3.87 -0.83
CA TRP A 137 -8.01 -4.13 -1.59
C TRP A 137 -7.97 -3.57 -3.02
N ASP A 138 -6.80 -3.11 -3.46
CA ASP A 138 -6.55 -2.84 -4.87
C ASP A 138 -6.89 -4.08 -5.70
N VAL A 139 -7.34 -3.90 -6.94
CA VAL A 139 -7.67 -5.03 -7.82
C VAL A 139 -6.43 -5.84 -8.19
N HIS A 140 -5.24 -5.26 -8.06
CA HIS A 140 -3.96 -5.92 -8.32
C HIS A 140 -3.36 -6.47 -7.02
N HIS A 141 -2.68 -7.60 -7.11
CA HIS A 141 -1.93 -8.13 -5.97
C HIS A 141 -0.84 -7.19 -5.50
N GLY A 142 -0.82 -6.86 -4.21
CA GLY A 142 0.21 -6.05 -3.57
C GLY A 142 1.54 -6.79 -3.37
N ASN A 143 2.12 -7.27 -4.48
CA ASN A 143 3.31 -8.14 -4.48
C ASN A 143 4.52 -7.53 -3.77
N GLY A 144 4.69 -6.22 -3.87
CA GLY A 144 5.80 -5.54 -3.21
C GLY A 144 5.68 -5.55 -1.69
N THR A 145 4.47 -5.34 -1.19
CA THR A 145 4.20 -5.43 0.26
C THR A 145 4.38 -6.87 0.75
N GLN A 146 3.85 -7.85 0.01
CA GLN A 146 4.07 -9.26 0.30
C GLN A 146 5.57 -9.60 0.38
N ASP A 147 6.36 -9.20 -0.62
CA ASP A 147 7.80 -9.48 -0.72
C ASP A 147 8.57 -8.94 0.50
N ILE A 148 8.30 -7.68 0.89
CA ILE A 148 8.99 -7.02 2.00
C ILE A 148 8.72 -7.70 3.36
N PHE A 149 7.52 -8.27 3.55
CA PHE A 149 7.12 -8.87 4.82
C PHE A 149 6.97 -10.39 4.79
N TYR A 150 7.47 -11.06 3.74
CA TYR A 150 7.21 -12.48 3.53
C TYR A 150 7.79 -13.40 4.60
N GLU A 151 8.84 -12.94 5.31
CA GLU A 151 9.49 -13.66 6.42
C GLU A 151 9.25 -13.02 7.79
N ASP A 152 8.28 -12.10 7.90
CA ASP A 152 8.07 -11.26 9.07
C ASP A 152 6.75 -11.57 9.79
N GLU A 153 6.83 -12.12 11.02
CA GLU A 153 5.69 -12.44 11.87
C GLU A 153 5.04 -11.21 12.54
N THR A 154 5.69 -10.04 12.47
CA THR A 154 5.20 -8.81 13.11
C THR A 154 4.26 -8.01 12.21
N VAL A 155 4.23 -8.34 10.90
CA VAL A 155 3.34 -7.71 9.93
C VAL A 155 2.47 -8.77 9.27
N PHE A 156 1.16 -8.67 9.48
CA PHE A 156 0.20 -9.51 8.77
C PHE A 156 -0.22 -8.79 7.48
N PHE A 157 0.00 -9.41 6.33
CA PHE A 157 -0.40 -8.88 5.03
C PHE A 157 -1.60 -9.66 4.49
N MET A 158 -2.62 -8.93 4.04
CA MET A 158 -3.78 -9.49 3.35
C MET A 158 -4.03 -8.75 2.04
N SER A 159 -4.19 -9.49 0.94
CA SER A 159 -4.54 -8.95 -0.36
C SER A 159 -5.74 -9.68 -0.96
N SER A 160 -6.74 -8.92 -1.43
CA SER A 160 -7.82 -9.43 -2.28
C SER A 160 -7.66 -8.85 -3.68
N HIS A 161 -7.42 -9.68 -4.68
CA HIS A 161 -7.04 -9.23 -6.01
C HIS A 161 -7.59 -10.12 -7.12
N GLN A 162 -7.64 -9.57 -8.33
CA GLN A 162 -8.04 -10.32 -9.51
C GLN A 162 -6.92 -11.30 -9.94
N SER A 163 -7.31 -12.53 -10.29
CA SER A 163 -6.41 -13.53 -10.87
C SER A 163 -7.14 -14.36 -11.92
N PRO A 164 -6.52 -14.63 -13.11
CA PRO A 164 -5.20 -14.13 -13.53
C PRO A 164 -5.23 -12.63 -13.87
N TRP A 165 -4.29 -11.86 -13.35
CA TRP A 165 -4.12 -10.43 -13.63
C TRP A 165 -2.68 -10.00 -13.31
N TYR A 166 -2.33 -8.70 -13.59
CA TYR A 166 -1.04 -8.13 -13.18
C TYR A 166 -0.93 -8.17 -11.63
N PRO A 167 0.24 -8.47 -11.03
CA PRO A 167 1.52 -8.82 -11.66
C PRO A 167 1.72 -10.33 -11.88
N GLY A 168 0.71 -11.16 -11.67
CA GLY A 168 0.77 -12.62 -11.89
C GLY A 168 1.25 -13.42 -10.67
N SER A 169 1.23 -12.82 -9.48
CA SER A 169 1.56 -13.42 -8.18
C SER A 169 0.35 -13.39 -7.23
N GLY A 170 0.51 -13.81 -5.98
CA GLY A 170 -0.54 -13.77 -4.96
C GLY A 170 -1.43 -15.01 -4.96
N ARG A 171 -0.84 -16.19 -5.18
CA ARG A 171 -1.59 -17.44 -5.07
C ARG A 171 -1.97 -17.71 -3.61
N THR A 172 -3.04 -18.45 -3.40
CA THR A 172 -3.54 -18.80 -2.05
C THR A 172 -2.49 -19.53 -1.22
N GLU A 173 -1.59 -20.28 -1.86
CA GLU A 173 -0.52 -21.04 -1.22
C GLU A 173 0.66 -20.15 -0.79
N GLU A 174 0.74 -18.92 -1.27
CA GLU A 174 1.76 -17.95 -0.87
C GLU A 174 1.39 -17.38 0.51
N THR A 175 1.82 -18.05 1.58
CA THR A 175 1.41 -17.75 2.97
C THR A 175 2.53 -17.22 3.84
N GLY A 176 3.70 -16.89 3.27
CA GLY A 176 4.91 -16.51 3.97
C GLY A 176 5.91 -17.65 4.11
N THR A 177 7.11 -17.32 4.57
CA THR A 177 8.20 -18.30 4.85
C THR A 177 8.90 -17.96 6.16
N GLY A 178 9.68 -18.90 6.68
CA GLY A 178 10.42 -18.69 7.94
C GLY A 178 9.49 -18.26 9.09
N ASN A 179 9.82 -17.17 9.77
CA ASN A 179 9.01 -16.60 10.85
C ASN A 179 7.69 -16.01 10.34
N GLY A 180 7.64 -15.58 9.07
CA GLY A 180 6.45 -15.03 8.43
C GLY A 180 5.44 -16.07 7.93
N LEU A 181 5.69 -17.37 8.14
CA LEU A 181 4.77 -18.42 7.68
C LEU A 181 3.40 -18.29 8.36
N GLY A 182 2.35 -18.11 7.55
CA GLY A 182 0.97 -17.92 8.00
C GLY A 182 0.58 -16.45 8.23
N TYR A 183 1.50 -15.49 8.00
CA TYR A 183 1.24 -14.04 8.13
C TYR A 183 0.99 -13.33 6.79
N THR A 184 0.95 -14.08 5.70
CA THR A 184 0.46 -13.62 4.39
C THR A 184 -0.85 -14.34 4.06
N LEU A 185 -1.85 -13.59 3.57
CA LEU A 185 -3.18 -14.11 3.25
C LEU A 185 -3.65 -13.55 1.91
N ASN A 186 -3.64 -14.37 0.88
CA ASN A 186 -4.02 -14.02 -0.48
C ASN A 186 -5.38 -14.57 -0.88
N PHE A 187 -6.18 -13.71 -1.51
CA PHE A 187 -7.47 -14.05 -2.10
C PHE A 187 -7.48 -13.70 -3.60
N PRO A 188 -6.95 -14.60 -4.45
CA PRO A 188 -7.04 -14.46 -5.90
C PRO A 188 -8.47 -14.79 -6.36
N PHE A 189 -9.20 -13.79 -6.79
CA PHE A 189 -10.57 -13.96 -7.29
C PHE A 189 -10.64 -13.79 -8.81
N PRO A 190 -11.54 -14.52 -9.51
CA PRO A 190 -11.74 -14.33 -10.93
C PRO A 190 -12.39 -12.98 -11.25
N ALA A 191 -12.24 -12.53 -12.50
CA ALA A 191 -12.98 -11.40 -13.02
C ALA A 191 -14.50 -11.55 -12.76
N GLY A 192 -15.16 -10.45 -12.45
CA GLY A 192 -16.59 -10.43 -12.10
C GLY A 192 -16.89 -10.66 -10.63
N SER A 193 -15.89 -10.98 -9.80
CA SER A 193 -16.08 -11.09 -8.35
C SER A 193 -16.48 -9.74 -7.73
N GLY A 194 -17.26 -9.80 -6.67
CA GLY A 194 -17.83 -8.63 -6.06
C GLY A 194 -17.95 -8.75 -4.54
N ARG A 195 -19.01 -8.14 -3.99
CA ARG A 195 -19.25 -8.07 -2.55
C ARG A 195 -19.15 -9.41 -1.82
N LYS A 196 -19.76 -10.45 -2.38
CA LYS A 196 -19.85 -11.77 -1.73
C LYS A 196 -18.44 -12.37 -1.50
N GLU A 197 -17.61 -12.35 -2.53
CA GLU A 197 -16.26 -12.92 -2.48
C GLU A 197 -15.33 -12.05 -1.66
N ILE A 198 -15.35 -10.75 -1.92
CA ILE A 198 -14.38 -9.81 -1.34
C ILE A 198 -14.78 -9.45 0.09
N LEU A 199 -15.95 -8.85 0.29
CA LEU A 199 -16.33 -8.34 1.62
C LEU A 199 -16.79 -9.44 2.57
N GLU A 200 -17.65 -10.35 2.11
CA GLU A 200 -18.25 -11.34 3.00
C GLU A 200 -17.26 -12.48 3.29
N LEU A 201 -16.66 -13.09 2.25
CA LEU A 201 -15.74 -14.21 2.43
C LEU A 201 -14.34 -13.72 2.88
N ALA A 202 -13.66 -12.86 2.11
CA ALA A 202 -12.27 -12.54 2.40
C ALA A 202 -12.15 -11.68 3.67
N PHE A 203 -12.94 -10.62 3.80
CA PHE A 203 -12.83 -9.70 4.94
C PHE A 203 -13.61 -10.17 6.16
N ALA A 204 -14.95 -10.33 6.05
CA ALA A 204 -15.78 -10.59 7.22
C ALA A 204 -15.56 -11.98 7.81
N GLU A 205 -15.30 -13.00 7.01
CA GLU A 205 -15.08 -14.35 7.50
C GLU A 205 -13.59 -14.65 7.76
N LYS A 206 -12.76 -14.59 6.69
CA LYS A 206 -11.38 -15.11 6.79
C LYS A 206 -10.44 -14.18 7.53
N LEU A 207 -10.40 -12.89 7.14
CA LEU A 207 -9.51 -11.93 7.78
C LEU A 207 -9.90 -11.73 9.26
N SER A 208 -11.17 -11.51 9.56
CA SER A 208 -11.62 -11.30 10.95
C SER A 208 -11.26 -12.48 11.86
N THR A 209 -11.39 -13.71 11.36
CA THR A 209 -10.99 -14.92 12.11
C THR A 209 -9.49 -14.91 12.42
N LYS A 210 -8.64 -14.55 11.47
CA LYS A 210 -7.19 -14.46 11.68
C LYS A 210 -6.83 -13.35 12.68
N MET A 211 -7.53 -12.22 12.64
CA MET A 211 -7.27 -11.08 13.53
C MET A 211 -7.60 -11.34 14.99
N ASN A 212 -8.49 -12.28 15.30
CA ASN A 212 -8.72 -12.73 16.69
C ASN A 212 -7.45 -13.26 17.37
N GLY A 213 -6.57 -13.91 16.62
CA GLY A 213 -5.28 -14.40 17.11
C GLY A 213 -4.15 -13.38 16.97
N PHE A 214 -4.11 -12.65 15.86
CA PHE A 214 -3.01 -11.71 15.55
C PHE A 214 -3.07 -10.44 16.40
N LYS A 215 -4.24 -9.82 16.55
CA LYS A 215 -4.48 -8.61 17.37
C LYS A 215 -3.56 -7.44 16.99
N PRO A 216 -3.71 -6.86 15.79
CA PRO A 216 -2.87 -5.75 15.36
C PRO A 216 -3.06 -4.51 16.22
N GLU A 217 -1.98 -3.76 16.45
CA GLU A 217 -1.96 -2.47 17.13
C GLU A 217 -2.14 -1.30 16.14
N LEU A 218 -1.83 -1.55 14.87
CA LEU A 218 -1.98 -0.60 13.77
C LEU A 218 -2.54 -1.31 12.55
N ILE A 219 -3.51 -0.68 11.89
CA ILE A 219 -4.03 -1.13 10.59
C ILE A 219 -3.65 -0.10 9.54
N ILE A 220 -3.03 -0.53 8.46
CA ILE A 220 -2.70 0.29 7.29
C ILE A 220 -3.40 -0.31 6.07
N ILE A 221 -3.92 0.53 5.19
CA ILE A 221 -4.66 0.09 4.02
C ILE A 221 -4.01 0.63 2.75
N SER A 222 -3.65 -0.26 1.84
CA SER A 222 -3.41 0.06 0.43
C SER A 222 -4.76 0.18 -0.25
N ALA A 223 -5.24 1.42 -0.36
CA ALA A 223 -6.60 1.72 -0.79
C ALA A 223 -6.64 2.02 -2.30
N GLY A 224 -6.47 1.00 -3.14
CA GLY A 224 -6.85 1.06 -4.56
C GLY A 224 -8.37 1.02 -4.70
N PHE A 225 -8.94 1.84 -5.58
CA PHE A 225 -10.38 1.85 -5.85
C PHE A 225 -10.72 1.30 -7.24
N ASP A 226 -9.76 0.65 -7.87
CA ASP A 226 -9.86 -0.02 -9.17
C ASP A 226 -10.57 -1.39 -9.11
N SER A 227 -10.89 -1.87 -7.90
CA SER A 227 -11.85 -2.95 -7.66
C SER A 227 -13.31 -2.53 -7.93
N ARG A 228 -13.58 -1.23 -8.18
CA ARG A 228 -14.89 -0.69 -8.49
C ARG A 228 -15.36 -1.12 -9.89
N ILE A 229 -16.62 -1.47 -10.01
CA ILE A 229 -17.24 -1.79 -11.31
C ILE A 229 -17.02 -0.66 -12.33
N GLY A 230 -16.56 -1.03 -13.52
CA GLY A 230 -16.31 -0.11 -14.64
C GLY A 230 -14.95 0.61 -14.57
N ASP A 231 -14.05 0.25 -13.65
CA ASP A 231 -12.67 0.73 -13.69
C ASP A 231 -11.94 0.09 -14.89
N PRO A 232 -11.14 0.86 -15.65
CA PRO A 232 -10.44 0.33 -16.83
C PRO A 232 -9.27 -0.61 -16.50
N LEU A 233 -8.79 -0.63 -15.25
CA LEU A 233 -7.64 -1.42 -14.82
C LEU A 233 -8.01 -2.73 -14.14
N GLY A 234 -9.30 -2.96 -13.85
CA GLY A 234 -9.79 -4.15 -13.20
C GLY A 234 -11.17 -4.58 -13.70
N GLN A 235 -11.57 -5.79 -13.33
CA GLN A 235 -12.84 -6.38 -13.74
C GLN A 235 -13.64 -6.88 -12.53
N PHE A 236 -13.41 -6.31 -11.36
CA PHE A 236 -14.26 -6.58 -10.19
C PHE A 236 -15.55 -5.76 -10.25
N ASN A 237 -16.52 -6.16 -9.44
CA ASN A 237 -17.88 -5.60 -9.45
C ASN A 237 -18.25 -4.94 -8.11
N LEU A 238 -17.28 -4.39 -7.38
CA LEU A 238 -17.57 -3.59 -6.20
C LEU A 238 -18.26 -2.27 -6.60
N THR A 239 -19.23 -1.86 -5.82
CA THR A 239 -19.94 -0.59 -5.98
C THR A 239 -19.42 0.45 -4.99
N ASP A 240 -19.80 1.72 -5.16
CA ASP A 240 -19.43 2.79 -4.22
C ASP A 240 -19.91 2.54 -2.78
N LYS A 241 -20.89 1.66 -2.58
CA LYS A 241 -21.40 1.28 -1.26
C LYS A 241 -20.59 0.17 -0.58
N ASP A 242 -19.69 -0.44 -1.30
CA ASP A 242 -18.89 -1.56 -0.82
C ASP A 242 -17.55 -1.10 -0.22
N PHE A 243 -17.14 0.14 -0.50
CA PHE A 243 -16.00 0.82 0.11
C PHE A 243 -16.45 1.68 1.31
#